data_34111637b02b80d9316a7adab971b2a6
#
_entry.id   34111637b02b80d9316a7adab971b2a6
#
_cell.length_a   1.000
_cell.length_b   1.000
_cell.length_c   1.000
_cell.angle_alpha   90.00
_cell.angle_beta   90.00
_cell.angle_gamma   90.00
#
_symmetry.space_group_name_H-M   'P 1'
#
loop_
_entity.id
_entity.type
_entity.pdbx_description
1 polymer ?
#
loop_
_entity_poly.entity_id
_entity_poly.type
_entity_poly.pdbx_seq_one_letter_code
_entity_poly.pdbx_strand_id
1 'polypeptide(L)'
;MAIALIIVASFVSLSAYTLYSKKQLSVDPKLKEISGIEFDKNNRLWAINDGGDDPKLYRLSEDGSIEKEILVTNAKNIDWEDMTQNRFGHFFLGDFGNNKNDRKWLTIYKIENPIDIKTETTEAEIIKFTYPEMDGTPIKPNKRNFDLEAFVEYNRHLYLFTKNRTEPFDGITNVYKVGDHAANFDAQLIDSFKTCTTLEKLCWITSAALSPDRTKLVLLDSTSIWLFENFKGDKFFSGDVSRIDLGIVTQKEAITFYDNNTLIFTDEEFKGLVGGNAYVIKLDEADKNIIRKVTDLPSAKNN
;
A
#
# COMPACT_ATOMS: atom_id res chain seq x y z
N MET A 1 -41.30 -17.68 45.72
CA MET A 1 -39.94 -17.18 45.66
C MET A 1 -39.61 -16.84 44.20
N ALA A 2 -39.67 -15.55 43.88
CA ALA A 2 -39.38 -15.08 42.53
C ALA A 2 -37.93 -14.57 42.51
N ILE A 3 -37.12 -15.16 41.65
CA ILE A 3 -35.74 -14.75 41.44
C ILE A 3 -35.75 -13.61 40.40
N ALA A 4 -35.47 -12.39 40.87
CA ALA A 4 -35.33 -11.24 40.00
C ALA A 4 -33.95 -11.32 39.31
N LEU A 5 -33.99 -11.45 38.00
CA LEU A 5 -32.82 -11.37 37.14
C LEU A 5 -32.46 -9.89 36.97
N ILE A 6 -31.42 -9.43 37.62
CA ILE A 6 -30.88 -8.08 37.40
C ILE A 6 -30.01 -8.12 36.14
N ILE A 7 -30.55 -7.61 35.03
CA ILE A 7 -29.78 -7.33 33.80
C ILE A 7 -29.02 -6.03 34.06
N VAL A 8 -27.73 -6.13 34.33
CA VAL A 8 -26.82 -4.99 34.31
C VAL A 8 -26.55 -4.65 32.84
N ALA A 9 -27.31 -3.68 32.34
CA ALA A 9 -27.01 -3.06 31.04
C ALA A 9 -25.75 -2.19 31.22
N SER A 10 -24.60 -2.73 30.88
CA SER A 10 -23.39 -1.94 30.70
C SER A 10 -23.61 -1.02 29.49
N PHE A 11 -23.92 0.23 29.76
CA PHE A 11 -23.80 1.30 28.78
C PHE A 11 -22.33 1.45 28.43
N VAL A 12 -21.88 0.75 27.38
CA VAL A 12 -20.68 1.12 26.68
C VAL A 12 -21.02 2.47 26.03
N SER A 13 -20.46 3.54 26.57
CA SER A 13 -20.46 4.83 25.86
C SER A 13 -19.80 4.62 24.51
N LEU A 14 -20.60 4.53 23.47
CA LEU A 14 -20.15 4.69 22.10
C LEU A 14 -19.70 6.15 22.02
N SER A 15 -18.44 6.44 22.39
CA SER A 15 -17.81 7.67 21.98
C SER A 15 -17.93 7.68 20.47
N ALA A 16 -18.59 8.71 19.93
CA ALA A 16 -18.70 8.93 18.52
C ALA A 16 -17.27 9.06 17.98
N TYR A 17 -16.69 7.96 17.48
CA TYR A 17 -15.51 8.03 16.68
C TYR A 17 -15.85 8.93 15.51
N THR A 18 -15.25 10.11 15.47
CA THR A 18 -15.36 10.99 14.33
C THR A 18 -14.71 10.25 13.19
N LEU A 19 -15.51 9.76 12.25
CA LEU A 19 -15.04 9.11 11.04
C LEU A 19 -14.32 10.17 10.21
N TYR A 20 -13.00 10.20 10.28
CA TYR A 20 -12.18 11.12 9.49
C TYR A 20 -12.16 10.74 8.00
N SER A 21 -12.39 9.46 7.70
CA SER A 21 -12.53 8.97 6.34
C SER A 21 -13.99 9.04 5.90
N LYS A 22 -14.24 9.63 4.74
CA LYS A 22 -15.58 9.69 4.13
C LYS A 22 -15.61 8.78 2.92
N LYS A 23 -16.57 7.83 2.88
CA LYS A 23 -16.89 7.13 1.63
C LYS A 23 -17.25 8.16 0.57
N GLN A 24 -16.54 8.15 -0.55
CA GLN A 24 -16.82 9.04 -1.69
C GLN A 24 -17.71 8.36 -2.72
N LEU A 25 -17.34 7.14 -3.12
CA LEU A 25 -18.04 6.43 -4.18
C LEU A 25 -17.84 4.91 -4.04
N SER A 26 -18.68 4.16 -4.72
CA SER A 26 -18.45 2.74 -5.01
C SER A 26 -17.63 2.63 -6.29
N VAL A 27 -16.69 1.70 -6.30
CA VAL A 27 -15.85 1.42 -7.48
C VAL A 27 -16.63 0.50 -8.43
N ASP A 28 -16.32 0.57 -9.73
CA ASP A 28 -16.90 -0.32 -10.74
C ASP A 28 -16.76 -1.80 -10.31
N PRO A 29 -17.82 -2.62 -10.39
CA PRO A 29 -17.77 -4.03 -9.97
C PRO A 29 -16.71 -4.88 -10.69
N LYS A 30 -16.18 -4.44 -11.82
CA LYS A 30 -15.06 -5.07 -12.50
C LYS A 30 -13.76 -4.93 -11.69
N LEU A 31 -13.67 -3.92 -10.82
CA LEU A 31 -12.56 -3.67 -9.92
C LEU A 31 -12.83 -4.15 -8.49
N LYS A 32 -13.52 -5.26 -8.34
CA LYS A 32 -13.85 -5.86 -7.03
C LYS A 32 -12.62 -6.29 -6.23
N GLU A 33 -11.52 -6.60 -6.90
CA GLU A 33 -10.23 -6.99 -6.35
C GLU A 33 -9.18 -5.89 -6.59
N ILE A 34 -9.59 -4.62 -6.40
CA ILE A 34 -8.72 -3.45 -6.58
C ILE A 34 -7.55 -3.47 -5.60
N SER A 35 -6.32 -3.59 -6.13
CA SER A 35 -5.10 -3.73 -5.33
C SER A 35 -4.19 -2.50 -5.37
N GLY A 36 -4.21 -1.73 -6.46
CA GLY A 36 -3.38 -0.53 -6.59
C GLY A 36 -4.13 0.63 -7.25
N ILE A 37 -3.88 1.86 -6.79
CA ILE A 37 -4.41 3.09 -7.37
C ILE A 37 -3.33 4.17 -7.47
N GLU A 38 -3.41 5.01 -8.52
CA GLU A 38 -2.49 6.14 -8.69
C GLU A 38 -3.13 7.25 -9.54
N PHE A 39 -2.81 8.50 -9.21
CA PHE A 39 -3.24 9.65 -10.02
C PHE A 39 -2.25 9.96 -11.13
N ASP A 40 -2.75 10.23 -12.32
CA ASP A 40 -1.92 10.82 -13.37
C ASP A 40 -1.76 12.35 -13.17
N LYS A 41 -0.93 12.99 -14.00
CA LYS A 41 -0.67 14.43 -13.95
C LYS A 41 -1.89 15.31 -14.20
N ASN A 42 -2.99 14.75 -14.71
CA ASN A 42 -4.25 15.45 -14.93
C ASN A 42 -5.26 15.16 -13.80
N ASN A 43 -4.80 14.61 -12.68
CA ASN A 43 -5.61 14.20 -11.53
C ASN A 43 -6.70 13.18 -11.89
N ARG A 44 -6.41 12.26 -12.84
CA ARG A 44 -7.31 11.16 -13.15
C ARG A 44 -6.84 9.92 -12.42
N LEU A 45 -7.74 9.24 -11.75
CA LEU A 45 -7.44 8.04 -10.98
C LEU A 45 -7.33 6.84 -11.91
N TRP A 46 -6.26 6.09 -11.77
CA TRP A 46 -6.01 4.80 -12.41
C TRP A 46 -5.98 3.71 -11.35
N ALA A 47 -6.39 2.52 -11.74
CA ALA A 47 -6.46 1.37 -10.86
C ALA A 47 -5.96 0.11 -11.57
N ILE A 48 -5.56 -0.87 -10.77
CA ILE A 48 -5.28 -2.25 -11.18
C ILE A 48 -6.03 -3.22 -10.28
N ASN A 49 -6.30 -4.43 -10.79
CA ASN A 49 -6.80 -5.56 -10.00
C ASN A 49 -5.66 -6.47 -9.58
N ASP A 50 -5.88 -7.19 -8.49
CA ASP A 50 -5.05 -8.25 -7.96
C ASP A 50 -4.86 -9.42 -8.94
N GLY A 51 -4.09 -10.41 -8.53
CA GLY A 51 -3.69 -11.58 -9.30
C GLY A 51 -4.84 -12.37 -9.92
N GLY A 52 -4.61 -12.82 -11.16
CA GLY A 52 -5.56 -13.65 -11.89
C GLY A 52 -6.50 -12.91 -12.82
N ASP A 53 -6.49 -11.58 -12.83
CA ASP A 53 -7.19 -10.75 -13.83
C ASP A 53 -6.28 -10.48 -15.06
N ASP A 54 -6.87 -9.88 -16.11
CA ASP A 54 -6.10 -9.40 -17.25
C ASP A 54 -5.04 -8.36 -16.81
N PRO A 55 -3.84 -8.32 -17.44
CA PRO A 55 -2.82 -7.32 -17.12
C PRO A 55 -3.20 -5.94 -17.67
N LYS A 56 -4.17 -5.29 -17.03
CA LYS A 56 -4.78 -4.03 -17.46
C LYS A 56 -4.69 -2.94 -16.42
N LEU A 57 -4.57 -1.69 -16.91
CA LEU A 57 -4.87 -0.49 -16.15
C LEU A 57 -6.27 -0.02 -16.48
N TYR A 58 -6.96 0.48 -15.49
CA TYR A 58 -8.30 1.02 -15.58
C TYR A 58 -8.32 2.48 -15.14
N ARG A 59 -8.76 3.39 -16.02
CA ARG A 59 -9.00 4.79 -15.63
C ARG A 59 -10.43 4.94 -15.13
N LEU A 60 -10.57 5.53 -13.96
CA LEU A 60 -11.85 5.79 -13.34
C LEU A 60 -12.33 7.21 -13.62
N SER A 61 -13.63 7.36 -13.80
CA SER A 61 -14.34 8.62 -13.76
C SER A 61 -14.59 9.09 -12.32
N GLU A 62 -15.11 10.29 -12.15
CA GLU A 62 -15.42 10.86 -10.84
C GLU A 62 -16.51 10.08 -10.08
N ASP A 63 -17.36 9.32 -10.79
CA ASP A 63 -18.39 8.47 -10.19
C ASP A 63 -17.93 7.03 -9.93
N GLY A 64 -16.68 6.70 -10.24
CA GLY A 64 -16.05 5.39 -10.03
C GLY A 64 -16.25 4.39 -11.16
N SER A 65 -16.91 4.76 -12.25
CA SER A 65 -17.04 3.91 -13.43
C SER A 65 -15.75 3.88 -14.26
N ILE A 66 -15.53 2.81 -15.02
CA ILE A 66 -14.38 2.67 -15.91
C ILE A 66 -14.59 3.49 -17.18
N GLU A 67 -13.70 4.45 -17.46
CA GLU A 67 -13.68 5.26 -18.68
C GLU A 67 -12.73 4.73 -19.75
N LYS A 68 -11.63 4.09 -19.34
CA LYS A 68 -10.60 3.61 -20.23
C LYS A 68 -9.92 2.37 -19.65
N GLU A 69 -9.57 1.44 -20.53
CA GLU A 69 -8.74 0.28 -20.24
C GLU A 69 -7.48 0.32 -21.09
N ILE A 70 -6.33 -0.06 -20.54
CA ILE A 70 -5.08 -0.22 -21.27
C ILE A 70 -4.51 -1.59 -20.93
N LEU A 71 -4.39 -2.45 -21.94
CA LEU A 71 -3.76 -3.76 -21.81
C LEU A 71 -2.24 -3.62 -21.94
N VAL A 72 -1.48 -4.17 -21.00
CA VAL A 72 -0.02 -4.28 -21.07
C VAL A 72 0.35 -5.60 -21.76
N THR A 73 0.63 -5.56 -23.07
CA THR A 73 0.64 -6.74 -23.95
C THR A 73 1.75 -7.74 -23.65
N ASN A 74 2.85 -7.30 -23.05
CA ASN A 74 3.99 -8.14 -22.66
C ASN A 74 4.06 -8.42 -21.15
N ALA A 75 2.98 -8.08 -20.41
CA ALA A 75 2.85 -8.39 -18.98
C ALA A 75 2.00 -9.63 -18.73
N LYS A 76 2.11 -10.15 -17.51
CA LYS A 76 1.19 -11.12 -16.93
C LYS A 76 0.76 -10.60 -15.58
N ASN A 77 -0.50 -10.74 -15.25
CA ASN A 77 -0.97 -10.54 -13.89
C ASN A 77 -0.95 -11.90 -13.17
N ILE A 78 0.16 -12.18 -12.48
CA ILE A 78 0.29 -13.39 -11.67
C ILE A 78 -0.23 -13.11 -10.26
N ASP A 79 0.19 -11.94 -9.70
CA ASP A 79 -0.14 -11.49 -8.36
C ASP A 79 0.18 -9.99 -8.27
N TRP A 80 -0.64 -9.16 -8.98
CA TRP A 80 -0.47 -7.71 -8.99
C TRP A 80 -1.02 -7.11 -7.70
N GLU A 81 -0.19 -6.35 -6.99
CA GLU A 81 -0.51 -5.91 -5.65
C GLU A 81 -0.63 -4.38 -5.53
N ASP A 82 0.28 -3.63 -6.12
CA ASP A 82 0.32 -2.18 -5.96
C ASP A 82 0.82 -1.48 -7.21
N MET A 83 0.63 -0.16 -7.29
CA MET A 83 1.15 0.67 -8.37
C MET A 83 1.67 2.01 -7.83
N THR A 84 2.68 2.54 -8.48
CA THR A 84 3.27 3.84 -8.15
C THR A 84 3.75 4.56 -9.39
N GLN A 85 4.14 5.83 -9.28
CA GLN A 85 4.70 6.59 -10.38
C GLN A 85 6.00 7.30 -9.99
N ASN A 86 6.81 7.60 -11.00
CA ASN A 86 7.92 8.51 -10.83
C ASN A 86 7.50 9.96 -11.15
N ARG A 87 8.40 10.91 -10.87
CA ARG A 87 8.18 12.34 -11.15
C ARG A 87 7.95 12.68 -12.63
N PHE A 88 8.24 11.76 -13.55
CA PHE A 88 8.00 11.93 -14.97
C PHE A 88 6.63 11.43 -15.39
N GLY A 89 5.92 10.73 -14.50
CA GLY A 89 4.60 10.15 -14.73
C GLY A 89 4.64 8.77 -15.37
N HIS A 90 5.81 8.11 -15.44
CA HIS A 90 5.85 6.68 -15.75
C HIS A 90 5.24 5.90 -14.60
N PHE A 91 4.36 4.95 -14.91
CA PHE A 91 3.75 4.08 -13.92
C PHE A 91 4.56 2.79 -13.78
N PHE A 92 4.58 2.28 -12.57
CA PHE A 92 5.17 0.99 -12.20
C PHE A 92 4.05 0.13 -11.62
N LEU A 93 3.92 -1.09 -12.12
CA LEU A 93 2.90 -2.06 -11.74
C LEU A 93 3.60 -3.25 -11.09
N GLY A 94 3.29 -3.55 -9.87
CA GLY A 94 3.98 -4.54 -9.07
C GLY A 94 3.34 -5.93 -9.17
N ASP A 95 3.92 -6.85 -9.94
CA ASP A 95 3.61 -8.29 -9.96
C ASP A 95 4.53 -9.02 -8.99
N PHE A 96 4.27 -8.83 -7.70
CA PHE A 96 5.21 -9.27 -6.68
C PHE A 96 4.57 -9.89 -5.43
N GLY A 97 3.27 -10.12 -5.42
CA GLY A 97 2.63 -10.92 -4.39
C GLY A 97 3.31 -12.28 -4.25
N ASN A 98 3.56 -12.71 -3.04
CA ASN A 98 4.32 -13.90 -2.73
C ASN A 98 3.86 -14.53 -1.41
N ASN A 99 2.56 -14.68 -1.26
CA ASN A 99 1.87 -15.16 -0.07
C ASN A 99 2.50 -16.42 0.55
N LYS A 100 3.03 -17.32 -0.28
CA LYS A 100 3.68 -18.56 0.15
C LYS A 100 5.18 -18.42 0.40
N ASN A 101 5.76 -17.24 0.06
CA ASN A 101 7.20 -17.00 0.08
C ASN A 101 7.99 -18.05 -0.74
N ASP A 102 7.49 -18.41 -1.93
CA ASP A 102 8.08 -19.42 -2.82
C ASP A 102 8.39 -18.92 -4.24
N ARG A 103 7.92 -17.73 -4.61
CA ARG A 103 8.28 -17.06 -5.87
C ARG A 103 9.71 -16.53 -5.78
N LYS A 104 10.64 -17.15 -6.51
CA LYS A 104 12.05 -16.73 -6.55
C LYS A 104 12.25 -15.39 -7.25
N TRP A 105 11.55 -15.18 -8.36
CA TRP A 105 11.61 -13.95 -9.14
C TRP A 105 10.30 -13.22 -9.09
N LEU A 106 10.35 -11.95 -8.74
CA LEU A 106 9.25 -11.02 -8.73
C LEU A 106 9.46 -9.99 -9.83
N THR A 107 8.38 -9.37 -10.31
CA THR A 107 8.43 -8.52 -11.49
C THR A 107 7.75 -7.17 -11.21
N ILE A 108 8.31 -6.10 -11.75
CA ILE A 108 7.66 -4.80 -11.83
C ILE A 108 7.63 -4.40 -13.29
N TYR A 109 6.47 -4.02 -13.79
CA TYR A 109 6.24 -3.55 -15.15
C TYR A 109 6.22 -2.03 -15.15
N LYS A 110 7.20 -1.40 -15.80
CA LYS A 110 7.24 0.05 -15.97
C LYS A 110 6.68 0.42 -17.32
N ILE A 111 5.66 1.24 -17.35
CA ILE A 111 5.03 1.76 -18.56
C ILE A 111 5.24 3.27 -18.69
N GLU A 112 5.11 3.78 -19.90
CA GLU A 112 5.06 5.22 -20.13
C GLU A 112 3.86 5.86 -19.41
N ASN A 113 3.88 7.19 -19.34
CA ASN A 113 2.76 7.92 -18.71
C ASN A 113 1.44 7.56 -19.39
N PRO A 114 0.43 7.04 -18.66
CA PRO A 114 -0.85 6.62 -19.24
C PRO A 114 -1.60 7.72 -20.03
N ILE A 115 -1.30 8.99 -19.75
CA ILE A 115 -1.85 10.13 -20.51
C ILE A 115 -1.37 10.12 -21.98
N ASP A 116 -0.14 9.66 -22.20
CA ASP A 116 0.50 9.67 -23.52
C ASP A 116 0.11 8.45 -24.37
N ILE A 117 -0.40 7.40 -23.72
CA ILE A 117 -0.91 6.18 -24.38
C ILE A 117 -2.24 6.50 -25.08
N LYS A 118 -2.24 6.57 -26.40
CA LYS A 118 -3.44 6.89 -27.20
C LYS A 118 -4.24 5.66 -27.63
N THR A 119 -3.65 4.48 -27.47
CA THR A 119 -4.23 3.18 -27.80
C THR A 119 -4.82 2.50 -26.56
N GLU A 120 -5.47 1.37 -26.75
CA GLU A 120 -5.94 0.49 -25.69
C GLU A 120 -4.86 -0.52 -25.25
N THR A 121 -3.64 -0.39 -25.78
CA THR A 121 -2.53 -1.29 -25.48
C THR A 121 -1.22 -0.52 -25.28
N THR A 122 -0.32 -1.07 -24.48
CA THR A 122 1.06 -0.62 -24.30
C THR A 122 1.97 -1.79 -24.05
N GLU A 123 3.29 -1.55 -24.09
CA GLU A 123 4.32 -2.48 -23.64
C GLU A 123 5.06 -1.90 -22.43
N ALA A 124 5.56 -2.77 -21.56
CA ALA A 124 6.30 -2.38 -20.38
C ALA A 124 7.81 -2.67 -20.53
N GLU A 125 8.65 -1.82 -19.93
CA GLU A 125 9.98 -2.20 -19.50
C GLU A 125 9.87 -3.17 -18.31
N ILE A 126 10.61 -4.28 -18.34
CA ILE A 126 10.50 -5.34 -17.34
C ILE A 126 11.65 -5.22 -16.34
N ILE A 127 11.32 -5.01 -15.09
CA ILE A 127 12.22 -5.00 -13.93
C ILE A 127 11.99 -6.28 -13.17
N LYS A 128 13.02 -7.12 -13.02
CA LYS A 128 12.93 -8.34 -12.20
C LYS A 128 13.81 -8.24 -10.99
N PHE A 129 13.37 -8.85 -9.90
CA PHE A 129 14.21 -8.92 -8.71
C PHE A 129 13.98 -10.21 -7.94
N THR A 130 14.96 -10.52 -7.12
CA THR A 130 14.92 -11.61 -6.13
C THR A 130 15.45 -11.11 -4.81
N TYR A 131 15.14 -11.80 -3.75
CA TYR A 131 15.76 -11.57 -2.45
C TYR A 131 16.98 -12.47 -2.30
N PRO A 132 18.14 -11.95 -1.84
CA PRO A 132 19.34 -12.76 -1.65
C PRO A 132 19.11 -13.96 -0.71
N GLU A 133 18.16 -13.84 0.23
CA GLU A 133 17.79 -14.88 1.17
C GLU A 133 16.96 -16.03 0.54
N MET A 134 16.40 -15.81 -0.65
CA MET A 134 15.62 -16.81 -1.38
C MET A 134 16.51 -17.62 -2.33
N ASP A 135 17.47 -18.33 -1.78
CA ASP A 135 18.51 -19.11 -2.50
C ASP A 135 17.99 -20.45 -3.09
N GLY A 136 16.72 -20.75 -2.93
CA GLY A 136 16.07 -21.99 -3.35
C GLY A 136 15.85 -22.98 -2.21
N THR A 137 16.28 -22.67 -0.99
CA THR A 137 15.91 -23.44 0.19
C THR A 137 14.54 -23.03 0.70
N PRO A 138 13.73 -23.96 1.25
CA PRO A 138 12.43 -23.60 1.83
C PRO A 138 12.58 -22.59 2.98
N ILE A 139 11.85 -21.50 2.90
CA ILE A 139 11.86 -20.46 3.93
C ILE A 139 11.16 -20.98 5.19
N LYS A 140 11.85 -20.93 6.34
CA LYS A 140 11.27 -21.29 7.63
C LYS A 140 10.10 -20.36 8.00
N PRO A 141 9.04 -20.83 8.67
CA PRO A 141 7.88 -20.01 9.03
C PRO A 141 8.24 -18.67 9.72
N ASN A 142 9.18 -18.70 10.66
CA ASN A 142 9.64 -17.50 11.38
C ASN A 142 10.55 -16.58 10.56
N LYS A 143 10.76 -16.84 9.27
CA LYS A 143 11.53 -16.02 8.32
C LYS A 143 10.70 -15.61 7.10
N ARG A 144 9.42 -15.95 7.03
CA ARG A 144 8.52 -15.60 5.92
C ARG A 144 8.17 -14.14 5.93
N ASN A 145 9.07 -13.31 5.39
CA ASN A 145 8.87 -11.86 5.26
C ASN A 145 9.35 -11.39 3.88
N PHE A 146 8.87 -12.09 2.81
CA PHE A 146 9.20 -11.88 1.40
C PHE A 146 7.94 -11.79 0.52
N ASP A 147 6.78 -11.65 1.13
CA ASP A 147 5.56 -11.24 0.47
C ASP A 147 5.56 -9.73 0.31
N LEU A 148 5.17 -9.23 -0.85
CA LEU A 148 5.13 -7.80 -1.14
C LEU A 148 3.74 -7.38 -1.53
N GLU A 149 3.32 -6.24 -0.98
CA GLU A 149 2.03 -5.64 -1.30
C GLU A 149 2.09 -4.12 -1.41
N ALA A 150 3.27 -3.53 -1.23
CA ALA A 150 3.41 -2.08 -1.19
C ALA A 150 4.76 -1.62 -1.74
N PHE A 151 4.79 -0.55 -2.51
CA PHE A 151 6.04 0.04 -2.96
C PHE A 151 5.88 1.50 -3.41
N VAL A 152 7.00 2.22 -3.45
CA VAL A 152 7.07 3.57 -3.98
C VAL A 152 8.31 3.76 -4.85
N GLU A 153 8.24 4.65 -5.84
CA GLU A 153 9.42 5.15 -6.54
C GLU A 153 9.96 6.38 -5.83
N TYR A 154 11.25 6.41 -5.51
CA TYR A 154 11.93 7.58 -4.97
C TYR A 154 13.35 7.69 -5.52
N ASN A 155 13.65 8.83 -6.18
CA ASN A 155 14.98 9.13 -6.70
C ASN A 155 15.60 8.01 -7.55
N ARG A 156 14.85 7.50 -8.54
CA ARG A 156 15.25 6.46 -9.49
C ARG A 156 15.52 5.09 -8.84
N HIS A 157 14.85 4.83 -7.74
CA HIS A 157 14.84 3.52 -7.10
C HIS A 157 13.42 3.19 -6.66
N LEU A 158 13.12 1.91 -6.60
CA LEU A 158 11.89 1.37 -6.05
C LEU A 158 12.15 0.87 -4.65
N TYR A 159 11.33 1.26 -3.73
CA TYR A 159 11.37 0.89 -2.31
C TYR A 159 10.17 0.01 -2.01
N LEU A 160 10.45 -1.21 -1.62
CA LEU A 160 9.53 -2.34 -1.56
C LEU A 160 9.26 -2.66 -0.09
N PHE A 161 8.00 -2.62 0.35
CA PHE A 161 7.59 -2.85 1.73
C PHE A 161 6.93 -4.21 1.85
N THR A 162 7.43 -5.07 2.75
CA THR A 162 6.94 -6.44 2.87
C THR A 162 5.65 -6.53 3.68
N LYS A 163 4.75 -7.41 3.25
CA LYS A 163 3.64 -7.95 4.03
C LYS A 163 4.15 -9.15 4.82
N ASN A 164 4.26 -9.00 6.11
CA ASN A 164 4.91 -9.98 6.98
C ASN A 164 4.06 -11.23 7.18
N ARG A 165 4.61 -12.40 6.82
CA ARG A 165 3.99 -13.73 6.98
C ARG A 165 4.72 -14.60 8.00
N THR A 166 5.49 -14.01 8.92
CA THR A 166 6.22 -14.78 9.94
C THR A 166 5.29 -15.48 10.93
N GLU A 167 5.69 -16.68 11.33
CA GLU A 167 5.02 -17.47 12.37
C GLU A 167 6.01 -17.84 13.47
N PRO A 168 5.88 -17.31 14.71
CA PRO A 168 4.87 -16.33 15.14
C PRO A 168 5.05 -14.96 14.47
N PHE A 169 3.95 -14.21 14.30
CA PHE A 169 3.94 -12.88 13.72
C PHE A 169 4.70 -11.88 14.58
N ASP A 170 5.69 -11.19 14.01
CA ASP A 170 6.54 -10.23 14.73
C ASP A 170 6.22 -8.75 14.43
N GLY A 171 5.36 -8.48 13.43
CA GLY A 171 4.89 -7.16 13.05
C GLY A 171 5.90 -6.30 12.31
N ILE A 172 6.96 -6.90 11.77
CA ILE A 172 8.03 -6.14 11.08
C ILE A 172 7.74 -6.11 9.57
N THR A 173 7.60 -4.91 9.01
CA THR A 173 7.73 -4.69 7.57
C THR A 173 9.19 -4.34 7.24
N ASN A 174 9.76 -5.02 6.26
CA ASN A 174 11.08 -4.72 5.75
C ASN A 174 10.99 -3.77 4.56
N VAL A 175 12.02 -2.95 4.36
CA VAL A 175 12.17 -2.12 3.17
C VAL A 175 13.33 -2.62 2.34
N TYR A 176 13.04 -3.10 1.16
CA TYR A 176 14.04 -3.46 0.16
C TYR A 176 14.13 -2.38 -0.92
N LYS A 177 15.29 -2.29 -1.56
CA LYS A 177 15.59 -1.31 -2.60
C LYS A 177 16.08 -2.00 -3.86
N VAL A 178 15.53 -1.58 -5.03
CA VAL A 178 15.99 -2.00 -6.37
C VAL A 178 16.05 -0.78 -7.30
N GLY A 179 16.65 -0.93 -8.49
CA GLY A 179 16.64 0.12 -9.51
C GLY A 179 15.28 0.28 -10.21
N ASP A 180 15.03 1.44 -10.83
CA ASP A 180 13.78 1.79 -11.53
C ASP A 180 13.84 1.57 -13.07
N HIS A 181 14.76 0.75 -13.55
CA HIS A 181 15.02 0.50 -14.97
C HIS A 181 15.07 -0.99 -15.29
N ALA A 182 14.86 -1.34 -16.56
CA ALA A 182 14.86 -2.72 -17.02
C ALA A 182 16.19 -3.43 -16.71
N ALA A 183 16.19 -4.33 -15.74
CA ALA A 183 17.30 -5.18 -15.33
C ALA A 183 16.83 -6.29 -14.38
N ASN A 184 17.76 -7.17 -13.99
CA ASN A 184 17.57 -8.11 -12.89
C ASN A 184 18.36 -7.60 -11.67
N PHE A 185 17.71 -7.57 -10.52
CA PHE A 185 18.29 -7.06 -9.28
C PHE A 185 18.27 -8.11 -8.16
N ASP A 186 19.28 -8.07 -7.33
CA ASP A 186 19.20 -8.59 -5.97
C ASP A 186 18.67 -7.44 -5.09
N ALA A 187 17.52 -7.65 -4.46
CA ALA A 187 16.88 -6.63 -3.63
C ALA A 187 17.72 -6.39 -2.36
N GLN A 188 18.06 -5.13 -2.12
CA GLN A 188 18.87 -4.75 -0.97
C GLN A 188 17.97 -4.39 0.22
N LEU A 189 18.06 -5.13 1.32
CA LEU A 189 17.44 -4.74 2.58
C LEU A 189 18.13 -3.47 3.13
N ILE A 190 17.35 -2.41 3.33
CA ILE A 190 17.90 -1.11 3.77
C ILE A 190 17.39 -0.65 5.12
N ASP A 191 16.18 -1.06 5.52
CA ASP A 191 15.56 -0.68 6.79
C ASP A 191 14.42 -1.62 7.15
N SER A 192 13.89 -1.49 8.36
CA SER A 192 12.69 -2.20 8.83
C SER A 192 11.91 -1.35 9.82
N PHE A 193 10.60 -1.53 9.84
CA PHE A 193 9.70 -0.84 10.75
C PHE A 193 8.73 -1.83 11.40
N LYS A 194 8.54 -1.68 12.72
CA LYS A 194 7.56 -2.48 13.45
C LYS A 194 6.24 -1.74 13.51
N THR A 195 5.22 -2.27 12.83
CA THR A 195 3.86 -1.72 12.81
C THR A 195 3.10 -2.08 14.08
N CYS A 196 2.48 -3.21 14.13
CA CYS A 196 1.76 -3.69 15.30
C CYS A 196 1.97 -5.19 15.52
N THR A 197 1.59 -5.71 16.68
CA THR A 197 1.77 -7.10 17.07
C THR A 197 0.49 -7.74 17.62
N THR A 198 -0.66 -7.16 17.28
CA THR A 198 -1.96 -7.69 17.71
C THR A 198 -2.39 -8.86 16.82
N LEU A 199 -3.43 -8.68 16.03
CA LEU A 199 -3.85 -9.65 15.03
C LEU A 199 -3.13 -9.37 13.71
N GLU A 200 -2.36 -10.34 13.21
CA GLU A 200 -1.53 -10.19 12.00
C GLU A 200 -2.26 -9.53 10.83
N LYS A 201 -3.49 -9.97 10.54
CA LYS A 201 -4.32 -9.45 9.43
C LYS A 201 -4.68 -7.97 9.57
N LEU A 202 -4.63 -7.41 10.77
CA LEU A 202 -4.87 -5.99 11.01
C LEU A 202 -3.60 -5.13 10.89
N CYS A 203 -2.44 -5.80 10.86
CA CYS A 203 -1.12 -5.16 10.89
C CYS A 203 -0.34 -5.31 9.58
N TRP A 204 -0.85 -6.08 8.63
CA TRP A 204 -0.22 -6.27 7.34
C TRP A 204 -0.23 -4.97 6.54
N ILE A 205 0.93 -4.58 6.05
CA ILE A 205 1.02 -3.47 5.09
C ILE A 205 0.54 -3.98 3.74
N THR A 206 -0.42 -3.27 3.15
CA THR A 206 -1.09 -3.63 1.90
C THR A 206 -0.85 -2.61 0.78
N SER A 207 -0.46 -1.36 1.08
CA SER A 207 -0.11 -0.38 0.06
C SER A 207 0.76 0.73 0.63
N ALA A 208 1.42 1.49 -0.24
CA ALA A 208 2.26 2.63 0.12
C ALA A 208 2.13 3.77 -0.90
N ALA A 209 2.26 5.01 -0.44
CA ALA A 209 2.32 6.16 -1.33
C ALA A 209 3.28 7.23 -0.83
N LEU A 210 3.89 7.96 -1.77
CA LEU A 210 4.63 9.19 -1.52
C LEU A 210 3.80 10.41 -1.93
N SER A 211 3.84 11.46 -1.09
CA SER A 211 3.23 12.74 -1.46
C SER A 211 3.86 13.32 -2.74
N PRO A 212 3.12 14.11 -3.53
CA PRO A 212 3.64 14.74 -4.75
C PRO A 212 4.93 15.53 -4.54
N ASP A 213 5.10 16.20 -3.40
CA ASP A 213 6.32 16.91 -3.01
C ASP A 213 7.42 15.98 -2.46
N ARG A 214 7.12 14.68 -2.29
CA ARG A 214 8.04 13.62 -1.82
C ARG A 214 8.58 13.83 -0.40
N THR A 215 7.84 14.56 0.42
CA THR A 215 8.20 14.84 1.82
C THR A 215 7.50 13.96 2.83
N LYS A 216 6.45 13.23 2.39
CA LYS A 216 5.65 12.31 3.20
C LYS A 216 5.59 10.94 2.55
N LEU A 217 5.80 9.89 3.36
CA LEU A 217 5.47 8.52 3.01
C LEU A 217 4.29 8.07 3.86
N VAL A 218 3.34 7.36 3.24
CA VAL A 218 2.31 6.63 3.98
C VAL A 218 2.40 5.14 3.68
N LEU A 219 2.13 4.33 4.72
CA LEU A 219 1.87 2.89 4.59
C LEU A 219 0.46 2.62 5.09
N LEU A 220 -0.28 1.82 4.35
CA LEU A 220 -1.65 1.41 4.68
C LEU A 220 -1.66 0.03 5.33
N ASP A 221 -2.45 -0.13 6.39
CA ASP A 221 -2.88 -1.44 6.90
C ASP A 221 -4.41 -1.50 6.97
N SER A 222 -4.98 -2.63 7.37
CA SER A 222 -6.44 -2.82 7.42
C SER A 222 -7.18 -1.86 8.35
N THR A 223 -6.49 -1.15 9.24
CA THR A 223 -7.08 -0.31 10.28
C THR A 223 -6.55 1.11 10.31
N SER A 224 -5.38 1.35 9.71
CA SER A 224 -4.62 2.57 9.94
C SER A 224 -3.79 3.00 8.74
N ILE A 225 -3.43 4.27 8.76
CA ILE A 225 -2.38 4.85 7.93
C ILE A 225 -1.20 5.20 8.83
N TRP A 226 -0.01 4.72 8.50
CA TRP A 226 1.26 5.11 9.09
C TRP A 226 1.84 6.25 8.27
N LEU A 227 1.98 7.43 8.86
CA LEU A 227 2.52 8.63 8.23
C LEU A 227 3.95 8.87 8.71
N PHE A 228 4.88 8.97 7.76
CA PHE A 228 6.29 9.28 7.99
C PHE A 228 6.62 10.63 7.36
N GLU A 229 7.14 11.54 8.18
CA GLU A 229 7.49 12.91 7.79
C GLU A 229 8.91 13.24 8.28
N ASN A 230 9.54 14.29 7.74
CA ASN A 230 10.85 14.77 8.17
C ASN A 230 11.98 13.71 8.10
N PHE A 231 11.84 12.71 7.24
CA PHE A 231 12.86 11.69 7.01
C PHE A 231 14.03 12.25 6.19
N LYS A 232 15.21 11.61 6.29
CA LYS A 232 16.43 12.03 5.61
C LYS A 232 16.75 11.13 4.42
N GLY A 233 16.66 11.70 3.22
CA GLY A 233 16.91 10.96 1.97
C GLY A 233 15.97 9.77 1.85
N ASP A 234 16.49 8.56 1.66
CA ASP A 234 15.74 7.32 1.55
C ASP A 234 15.56 6.56 2.87
N LYS A 235 15.92 7.17 3.99
CA LYS A 235 15.71 6.61 5.33
C LYS A 235 14.32 6.99 5.84
N PHE A 236 13.28 6.47 5.21
CA PHE A 236 11.88 6.85 5.48
C PHE A 236 11.49 6.73 6.95
N PHE A 237 12.03 5.73 7.65
CA PHE A 237 11.69 5.49 9.06
C PHE A 237 12.55 6.30 10.04
N SER A 238 13.44 7.19 9.57
CA SER A 238 14.27 8.03 10.44
C SER A 238 13.57 9.28 10.95
N GLY A 239 12.44 9.66 10.36
CA GLY A 239 11.70 10.88 10.63
C GLY A 239 10.65 10.75 11.74
N ASP A 240 9.73 11.71 11.75
CA ASP A 240 8.53 11.67 12.59
C ASP A 240 7.61 10.55 12.13
N VAL A 241 6.95 9.90 13.07
CA VAL A 241 6.00 8.82 12.79
C VAL A 241 4.70 9.09 13.51
N SER A 242 3.61 9.10 12.76
CA SER A 242 2.24 9.20 13.29
C SER A 242 1.40 8.05 12.77
N ARG A 243 0.40 7.64 13.54
CA ARG A 243 -0.61 6.67 13.14
C ARG A 243 -1.98 7.35 13.11
N ILE A 244 -2.71 7.14 12.04
CA ILE A 244 -4.07 7.63 11.84
C ILE A 244 -4.99 6.43 11.82
N ASP A 245 -5.86 6.30 12.82
CA ASP A 245 -6.84 5.22 12.88
C ASP A 245 -8.01 5.53 11.94
N LEU A 246 -8.35 4.58 11.07
CA LEU A 246 -9.38 4.77 10.05
C LEU A 246 -10.80 4.49 10.54
N GLY A 247 -10.94 3.91 11.73
CA GLY A 247 -12.23 3.65 12.37
C GLY A 247 -13.10 2.58 11.71
N ILE A 248 -12.69 2.07 10.55
CA ILE A 248 -13.40 1.03 9.79
C ILE A 248 -12.41 -0.11 9.55
N VAL A 249 -12.81 -1.32 9.92
CA VAL A 249 -12.04 -2.54 9.65
C VAL A 249 -12.61 -3.19 8.39
N THR A 250 -11.93 -2.97 7.26
CA THR A 250 -12.18 -3.63 5.99
C THR A 250 -10.84 -4.07 5.40
N GLN A 251 -10.86 -4.87 4.35
CA GLN A 251 -9.66 -5.25 3.62
C GLN A 251 -9.25 -4.07 2.73
N LYS A 252 -8.40 -3.19 3.28
CA LYS A 252 -7.86 -2.04 2.56
C LYS A 252 -6.66 -2.48 1.76
N GLU A 253 -6.66 -2.15 0.47
CA GLU A 253 -5.66 -2.69 -0.46
C GLU A 253 -4.89 -1.61 -1.22
N ALA A 254 -5.43 -0.41 -1.41
CA ALA A 254 -4.72 0.62 -2.16
C ALA A 254 -4.80 2.01 -1.51
N ILE A 255 -3.72 2.79 -1.61
CA ILE A 255 -3.66 4.19 -1.14
C ILE A 255 -2.83 5.04 -2.09
N THR A 256 -3.28 6.27 -2.34
CA THR A 256 -2.48 7.27 -3.07
C THR A 256 -2.75 8.68 -2.57
N PHE A 257 -1.86 9.61 -2.89
CA PHE A 257 -2.04 11.03 -2.64
C PHE A 257 -2.74 11.71 -3.82
N TYR A 258 -3.83 12.43 -3.54
CA TYR A 258 -4.42 13.36 -4.49
C TYR A 258 -3.62 14.68 -4.54
N ASP A 259 -3.20 15.17 -3.38
CA ASP A 259 -2.30 16.32 -3.17
C ASP A 259 -1.43 16.06 -1.93
N ASN A 260 -0.61 17.03 -1.51
CA ASN A 260 0.29 16.84 -0.37
C ASN A 260 -0.40 16.63 0.99
N ASN A 261 -1.73 16.75 1.06
CA ASN A 261 -2.50 16.71 2.30
C ASN A 261 -3.74 15.81 2.22
N THR A 262 -4.14 15.39 1.02
CA THR A 262 -5.34 14.59 0.77
C THR A 262 -4.94 13.21 0.25
N LEU A 263 -5.41 12.18 0.92
CA LEU A 263 -5.24 10.78 0.54
C LEU A 263 -6.56 10.20 0.05
N ILE A 264 -6.45 9.30 -0.92
CA ILE A 264 -7.53 8.40 -1.33
C ILE A 264 -7.05 6.97 -1.06
N PHE A 265 -7.91 6.15 -0.49
CA PHE A 265 -7.67 4.72 -0.31
C PHE A 265 -8.92 3.93 -0.65
N THR A 266 -8.73 2.67 -1.01
CA THR A 266 -9.81 1.75 -1.39
C THR A 266 -9.83 0.54 -0.48
N ASP A 267 -10.97 -0.12 -0.44
CA ASP A 267 -11.11 -1.47 0.10
C ASP A 267 -11.62 -2.43 -0.97
N GLU A 268 -11.16 -3.66 -0.87
CA GLU A 268 -11.60 -4.77 -1.70
C GLU A 268 -13.02 -5.20 -1.35
N GLU A 269 -13.77 -5.69 -2.34
CA GLU A 269 -15.09 -6.23 -2.10
C GLU A 269 -15.04 -7.64 -1.52
N PHE A 270 -15.49 -7.80 -0.29
CA PHE A 270 -15.58 -9.09 0.37
C PHE A 270 -16.97 -9.75 0.16
N LYS A 271 -17.04 -10.77 -0.70
CA LYS A 271 -18.21 -11.62 -0.96
C LYS A 271 -19.49 -10.85 -1.35
N GLY A 272 -19.38 -9.69 -2.01
CA GLY A 272 -20.52 -8.87 -2.40
C GLY A 272 -21.27 -8.21 -1.23
N LEU A 273 -20.69 -8.19 -0.02
CA LEU A 273 -21.35 -7.71 1.20
C LEU A 273 -20.76 -6.41 1.74
N VAL A 274 -19.45 -6.29 1.73
CA VAL A 274 -18.70 -5.13 2.25
C VAL A 274 -17.49 -4.86 1.38
N GLY A 275 -17.07 -3.58 1.31
CA GLY A 275 -15.95 -3.17 0.48
C GLY A 275 -16.35 -2.63 -0.89
N GLY A 276 -15.39 -2.58 -1.82
CA GLY A 276 -15.58 -2.00 -3.15
C GLY A 276 -15.82 -0.50 -3.12
N ASN A 277 -15.19 0.21 -2.20
CA ASN A 277 -15.39 1.64 -2.01
C ASN A 277 -14.07 2.40 -2.04
N ALA A 278 -14.15 3.67 -2.43
CA ALA A 278 -13.09 4.64 -2.26
C ALA A 278 -13.42 5.64 -1.14
N TYR A 279 -12.42 5.99 -0.37
CA TYR A 279 -12.49 6.88 0.78
C TYR A 279 -11.50 8.03 0.63
N VAL A 280 -11.84 9.18 1.18
CA VAL A 280 -10.96 10.34 1.23
C VAL A 280 -10.67 10.71 2.68
N ILE A 281 -9.42 11.04 2.96
CA ILE A 281 -8.99 11.58 4.24
C ILE A 281 -8.04 12.76 4.00
N LYS A 282 -8.21 13.83 4.80
CA LYS A 282 -7.28 14.96 4.81
C LYS A 282 -6.39 14.89 6.03
N LEU A 283 -5.09 14.98 5.81
CA LEU A 283 -4.10 14.81 6.87
C LEU A 283 -4.12 15.92 7.92
N ASP A 284 -4.55 17.13 7.61
CA ASP A 284 -4.69 18.24 8.55
C ASP A 284 -5.95 18.14 9.42
N GLU A 285 -6.98 17.42 8.94
CA GLU A 285 -8.22 17.17 9.68
C GLU A 285 -8.17 15.85 10.48
N ALA A 286 -7.18 14.98 10.21
CA ALA A 286 -7.07 13.67 10.83
C ALA A 286 -6.50 13.74 12.26
N ASP A 287 -7.04 12.90 13.14
CA ASP A 287 -6.48 12.72 14.49
C ASP A 287 -5.25 11.82 14.42
N LYS A 288 -4.08 12.41 14.65
CA LYS A 288 -2.79 11.74 14.50
C LYS A 288 -2.26 11.30 15.85
N ASN A 289 -2.25 10.01 16.09
CA ASN A 289 -1.53 9.42 17.21
C ASN A 289 -0.02 9.50 16.93
N ILE A 290 0.67 10.43 17.58
CA ILE A 290 2.12 10.59 17.43
C ILE A 290 2.81 9.41 18.10
N ILE A 291 3.52 8.62 17.30
CA ILE A 291 4.32 7.48 17.76
C ILE A 291 5.74 7.93 18.09
N ARG A 292 6.30 8.83 17.30
CA ARG A 292 7.66 9.35 17.48
C ARG A 292 7.81 10.70 16.80
N LYS A 293 8.55 11.62 17.46
CA LYS A 293 9.10 12.83 16.84
C LYS A 293 10.61 12.77 16.80
N VAL A 294 11.23 13.27 15.74
CA VAL A 294 12.71 13.35 15.61
C VAL A 294 13.32 14.19 16.73
N THR A 295 12.62 15.23 17.20
CA THR A 295 13.03 16.07 18.32
C THR A 295 13.17 15.32 19.65
N ASP A 296 12.50 14.16 19.77
CA ASP A 296 12.51 13.34 20.99
C ASP A 296 13.65 12.31 20.99
N LEU A 297 14.39 12.21 19.88
CA LEU A 297 15.58 11.35 19.80
C LEU A 297 16.76 12.05 20.51
N PRO A 298 17.52 11.32 21.35
CA PRO A 298 18.73 11.89 21.95
C PRO A 298 19.65 12.39 20.82
N SER A 299 20.11 13.63 20.92
CA SER A 299 21.10 14.17 20.00
C SER A 299 22.29 13.21 19.96
N ALA A 300 22.67 12.73 18.78
CA ALA A 300 23.90 11.95 18.63
C ALA A 300 25.04 12.77 19.24
N LYS A 301 25.55 12.33 20.38
CA LYS A 301 26.74 12.93 20.94
C LYS A 301 27.84 12.68 19.92
N ASN A 302 28.33 13.77 19.32
CA ASN A 302 29.56 13.72 18.54
C ASN A 302 30.67 13.20 19.43
N ASN A 303 31.07 11.96 19.25
CA ASN A 303 32.29 11.40 19.75
C ASN A 303 33.34 11.45 18.63
#